data_6dca556fdb3ad5eacc3b9c787ba52059
#
_entry.id   6dca556fdb3ad5eacc3b9c787ba52059
#
_cell.length_a   1.000
_cell.length_b   1.000
_cell.length_c   1.000
_cell.angle_alpha   90.00
_cell.angle_beta   90.00
_cell.angle_gamma   90.00
#
_symmetry.space_group_name_H-M   'P 1'
#
loop_
_entity.id
_entity.type
_entity.pdbx_description
1 polymer ?
#
loop_
_entity_poly.entity_id
_entity_poly.type
_entity_poly.pdbx_seq_one_letter_code
_entity_poly.pdbx_strand_id
1 'polypeptide(L)'
;MRHWPSTIDGLRATEADLLVEVSGSPPGDGEPGVTHMREALQRRIPVVTSNKWPVALRGVELAAQARAEGVAFRAESTVMSGTPVLSALAEGLAGAQPVALRGLLNATANFILSRMADGRSYADALAEAQRAGLAERDPAADVEGHDAVAKVMILSGLVFGRQLRREQVTVRGITAITGQEIAQALSAGGRIKHVATLGFEGPGGAGGVNGRVQPEFVRHDDRLAGVDGTANAVVFEASPVGQVTIIGPGAGPELAGQGVLSDIIAVASRRAGSS
;
A
#
# COMPACT_ATOMS: atom_id res chain seq x y z
N MET A 1 -10.33 8.25 33.93
CA MET A 1 -9.51 7.80 32.81
C MET A 1 -8.12 7.50 33.35
N ARG A 2 -7.60 6.29 33.14
CA ARG A 2 -6.21 5.97 33.57
C ARG A 2 -5.25 6.68 32.63
N HIS A 3 -4.24 7.34 33.18
CA HIS A 3 -3.18 8.02 32.40
C HIS A 3 -1.89 7.22 32.51
N TRP A 4 -1.28 6.91 31.38
CA TRP A 4 -0.03 6.15 31.31
C TRP A 4 1.11 7.07 30.88
N PRO A 5 2.34 6.91 31.38
CA PRO A 5 3.49 7.71 30.97
C PRO A 5 3.85 7.51 29.50
N SER A 6 3.60 6.30 28.94
CA SER A 6 3.80 5.97 27.53
C SER A 6 2.74 4.96 27.05
N THR A 7 2.61 4.82 25.74
CA THR A 7 1.77 3.77 25.12
C THR A 7 2.23 2.37 25.55
N ILE A 8 3.53 2.13 25.67
CA ILE A 8 4.09 0.84 26.09
C ILE A 8 3.69 0.52 27.53
N ASP A 9 3.76 1.49 28.44
CA ASP A 9 3.33 1.28 29.83
C ASP A 9 1.84 0.97 29.91
N GLY A 10 1.03 1.66 29.09
CA GLY A 10 -0.39 1.37 28.97
C GLY A 10 -0.66 -0.05 28.43
N LEU A 11 0.05 -0.46 27.39
CA LEU A 11 -0.08 -1.78 26.80
C LEU A 11 0.33 -2.88 27.80
N ARG A 12 1.41 -2.66 28.57
CA ARG A 12 1.90 -3.61 29.61
C ARG A 12 0.96 -3.74 30.79
N ALA A 13 0.27 -2.66 31.14
CA ALA A 13 -0.63 -2.61 32.30
C ALA A 13 -2.09 -2.97 31.99
N THR A 14 -2.39 -3.25 30.72
CA THR A 14 -3.76 -3.54 30.26
C THR A 14 -3.84 -4.96 29.72
N GLU A 15 -4.88 -5.70 30.08
CA GLU A 15 -5.27 -6.91 29.37
C GLU A 15 -6.00 -6.48 28.09
N ALA A 16 -5.46 -6.86 26.94
CA ALA A 16 -6.01 -6.52 25.65
C ALA A 16 -6.10 -7.76 24.77
N ASP A 17 -7.23 -7.90 24.07
CA ASP A 17 -7.46 -8.98 23.11
C ASP A 17 -6.91 -8.65 21.72
N LEU A 18 -6.66 -7.39 21.44
CA LEU A 18 -6.21 -6.88 20.16
C LEU A 18 -5.56 -5.51 20.35
N LEU A 19 -4.42 -5.29 19.68
CA LEU A 19 -3.86 -3.96 19.46
C LEU A 19 -4.31 -3.44 18.10
N VAL A 20 -4.94 -2.26 18.09
CA VAL A 20 -5.18 -1.49 16.86
C VAL A 20 -4.18 -0.34 16.83
N GLU A 21 -3.14 -0.48 16.02
CA GLU A 21 -2.08 0.51 15.89
C GLU A 21 -2.38 1.43 14.68
N VAL A 22 -2.83 2.65 14.97
CA VAL A 22 -3.23 3.65 13.97
C VAL A 22 -2.54 4.99 14.20
N SER A 23 -1.47 5.02 14.98
CA SER A 23 -0.63 6.20 15.13
C SER A 23 0.14 6.45 13.83
N GLY A 24 0.45 7.71 13.53
CA GLY A 24 1.29 8.02 12.37
C GLY A 24 2.77 7.82 12.73
N SER A 25 3.47 6.96 12.00
CA SER A 25 4.93 6.90 12.05
C SER A 25 5.52 7.61 10.84
N PRO A 26 6.54 8.46 11.03
CA PRO A 26 7.20 9.13 9.92
C PRO A 26 8.02 8.15 9.07
N PRO A 27 8.40 8.52 7.84
CA PRO A 27 9.45 7.85 7.10
C PRO A 27 10.75 7.83 7.92
N GLY A 28 11.44 6.70 7.98
CA GLY A 28 12.68 6.57 8.72
C GLY A 28 12.81 5.19 9.33
N ASP A 29 12.59 5.07 10.63
CA ASP A 29 12.68 3.81 11.39
C ASP A 29 11.31 3.12 11.64
N GLY A 30 10.22 3.83 11.39
CA GLY A 30 8.84 3.37 11.63
C GLY A 30 8.40 3.44 13.08
N GLU A 31 9.16 4.15 13.93
CA GLU A 31 8.84 4.30 15.34
C GLU A 31 7.79 5.43 15.58
N PRO A 32 6.97 5.34 16.62
CA PRO A 32 6.93 4.29 17.65
C PRO A 32 6.14 3.04 17.27
N GLY A 33 5.56 2.99 16.07
CA GLY A 33 4.67 1.91 15.64
C GLY A 33 5.31 0.52 15.65
N VAL A 34 6.60 0.41 15.25
CA VAL A 34 7.33 -0.87 15.31
C VAL A 34 7.43 -1.38 16.74
N THR A 35 7.80 -0.51 17.69
CA THR A 35 7.90 -0.88 19.11
C THR A 35 6.56 -1.29 19.69
N HIS A 36 5.47 -0.56 19.37
CA HIS A 36 4.11 -0.91 19.82
C HIS A 36 3.69 -2.31 19.33
N MET A 37 3.86 -2.57 18.05
CA MET A 37 3.48 -3.86 17.46
C MET A 37 4.33 -5.02 17.97
N ARG A 38 5.66 -4.85 18.10
CA ARG A 38 6.54 -5.88 18.69
C ARG A 38 6.14 -6.24 20.11
N GLU A 39 5.89 -5.24 20.96
CA GLU A 39 5.47 -5.47 22.35
C GLU A 39 4.15 -6.25 22.41
N ALA A 40 3.16 -5.88 21.58
CA ALA A 40 1.89 -6.60 21.51
C ALA A 40 2.08 -8.07 21.09
N LEU A 41 2.83 -8.30 20.00
CA LEU A 41 3.09 -9.64 19.49
C LEU A 41 3.84 -10.52 20.50
N GLN A 42 4.85 -9.98 21.20
CA GLN A 42 5.57 -10.70 22.30
C GLN A 42 4.61 -11.14 23.41
N ARG A 43 3.55 -10.39 23.64
CA ARG A 43 2.51 -10.69 24.63
C ARG A 43 1.36 -11.54 24.08
N ARG A 44 1.51 -12.07 22.85
CA ARG A 44 0.48 -12.84 22.14
C ARG A 44 -0.81 -12.07 21.90
N ILE A 45 -0.71 -10.76 21.76
CA ILE A 45 -1.81 -9.89 21.41
C ILE A 45 -1.79 -9.71 19.90
N PRO A 46 -2.85 -10.08 19.16
CA PRO A 46 -2.97 -9.82 17.72
C PRO A 46 -2.84 -8.34 17.41
N VAL A 47 -2.37 -8.02 16.21
CA VAL A 47 -2.17 -6.65 15.74
C VAL A 47 -2.96 -6.39 14.47
N VAL A 48 -3.69 -5.28 14.45
CA VAL A 48 -4.28 -4.65 13.27
C VAL A 48 -3.68 -3.25 13.11
N THR A 49 -3.26 -2.88 11.90
CA THR A 49 -2.65 -1.57 11.69
C THR A 49 -3.00 -0.93 10.35
N SER A 50 -3.11 0.41 10.34
CA SER A 50 -3.11 1.25 9.14
C SER A 50 -1.81 2.04 8.96
N ASN A 51 -0.85 1.87 9.87
CA ASN A 51 0.40 2.61 9.89
C ASN A 51 1.39 2.03 8.88
N LYS A 52 1.59 2.74 7.77
CA LYS A 52 2.36 2.26 6.60
C LYS A 52 3.83 1.99 6.90
N TRP A 53 4.53 2.95 7.51
CA TRP A 53 5.99 2.89 7.60
C TRP A 53 6.52 1.74 8.47
N PRO A 54 5.95 1.42 9.62
CA PRO A 54 6.34 0.21 10.36
C PRO A 54 6.22 -1.06 9.51
N VAL A 55 5.12 -1.20 8.76
CA VAL A 55 4.88 -2.36 7.90
C VAL A 55 5.82 -2.36 6.70
N ALA A 56 6.05 -1.21 6.07
CA ALA A 56 7.00 -1.07 4.96
C ALA A 56 8.42 -1.45 5.36
N LEU A 57 8.85 -1.13 6.58
CA LEU A 57 10.21 -1.34 7.05
C LEU A 57 10.44 -2.68 7.74
N ARG A 58 9.42 -3.22 8.42
CA ARG A 58 9.51 -4.40 9.28
C ARG A 58 8.38 -5.43 9.08
N GLY A 59 7.61 -5.32 7.98
CA GLY A 59 6.43 -6.16 7.76
C GLY A 59 6.73 -7.66 7.75
N VAL A 60 7.84 -8.07 7.14
CA VAL A 60 8.28 -9.49 7.13
C VAL A 60 8.61 -9.97 8.54
N GLU A 61 9.35 -9.17 9.31
CA GLU A 61 9.72 -9.47 10.69
C GLU A 61 8.50 -9.57 11.60
N LEU A 62 7.62 -8.56 11.55
CA LEU A 62 6.39 -8.51 12.36
C LEU A 62 5.45 -9.67 12.03
N ALA A 63 5.27 -9.99 10.75
CA ALA A 63 4.46 -11.12 10.32
C ALA A 63 5.08 -12.48 10.74
N ALA A 64 6.42 -12.59 10.74
CA ALA A 64 7.11 -13.79 11.21
C ALA A 64 6.96 -13.96 12.72
N GLN A 65 7.11 -12.87 13.49
CA GLN A 65 6.88 -12.87 14.94
C GLN A 65 5.45 -13.27 15.28
N ALA A 66 4.45 -12.68 14.61
CA ALA A 66 3.05 -13.03 14.83
C ALA A 66 2.79 -14.52 14.58
N ARG A 67 3.36 -15.10 13.51
CA ARG A 67 3.26 -16.54 13.24
C ARG A 67 3.91 -17.39 14.33
N ALA A 68 5.09 -16.99 14.81
CA ALA A 68 5.80 -17.69 15.89
C ALA A 68 5.00 -17.69 17.21
N GLU A 69 4.31 -16.59 17.50
CA GLU A 69 3.47 -16.45 18.69
C GLU A 69 2.04 -16.99 18.50
N GLY A 70 1.68 -17.45 17.30
CA GLY A 70 0.36 -18.01 17.01
C GLY A 70 -0.77 -16.99 17.00
N VAL A 71 -0.46 -15.70 16.71
CA VAL A 71 -1.43 -14.60 16.67
C VAL A 71 -1.49 -13.95 15.28
N ALA A 72 -2.56 -13.19 15.04
CA ALA A 72 -2.76 -12.50 13.76
C ALA A 72 -1.95 -11.19 13.69
N PHE A 73 -1.40 -10.90 12.50
CA PHE A 73 -0.90 -9.60 12.09
C PHE A 73 -1.62 -9.18 10.82
N ARG A 74 -2.36 -8.08 10.87
CA ARG A 74 -3.19 -7.59 9.78
C ARG A 74 -2.89 -6.14 9.47
N ALA A 75 -2.85 -5.78 8.17
CA ALA A 75 -2.41 -4.46 7.72
C ALA A 75 -3.14 -4.01 6.45
N GLU A 76 -4.40 -4.44 6.21
CA GLU A 76 -5.14 -4.19 4.98
C GLU A 76 -5.13 -2.71 4.59
N SER A 77 -5.41 -1.84 5.55
CA SER A 77 -5.55 -0.40 5.30
C SER A 77 -4.25 0.31 4.90
N THR A 78 -3.11 -0.38 4.92
CA THR A 78 -1.80 0.23 4.58
C THR A 78 -1.54 0.37 3.09
N VAL A 79 -2.30 -0.32 2.21
CA VAL A 79 -2.07 -0.31 0.74
C VAL A 79 -3.13 0.50 0.00
N MET A 80 -4.39 0.07 0.02
CA MET A 80 -5.49 0.72 -0.69
C MET A 80 -6.67 1.04 0.25
N SER A 81 -6.35 1.51 1.47
CA SER A 81 -7.36 1.86 2.48
C SER A 81 -8.35 0.72 2.73
N GLY A 82 -9.63 0.88 2.40
CA GLY A 82 -10.66 -0.13 2.58
C GLY A 82 -10.81 -1.13 1.42
N THR A 83 -10.10 -0.93 0.30
CA THR A 83 -10.12 -1.87 -0.81
C THR A 83 -9.29 -3.12 -0.45
N PRO A 84 -9.88 -4.33 -0.46
CA PRO A 84 -9.22 -5.55 0.01
C PRO A 84 -8.17 -6.02 -0.99
N VAL A 85 -6.90 -5.68 -0.75
CA VAL A 85 -5.75 -6.13 -1.55
C VAL A 85 -4.99 -7.22 -0.84
N LEU A 86 -4.55 -6.98 0.40
CA LEU A 86 -3.72 -7.94 1.13
C LEU A 86 -4.52 -9.21 1.48
N SER A 87 -5.76 -9.07 1.94
CA SER A 87 -6.63 -10.21 2.24
C SER A 87 -7.01 -10.99 0.98
N ALA A 88 -7.36 -10.31 -0.12
CA ALA A 88 -7.69 -10.96 -1.38
C ALA A 88 -6.50 -11.77 -1.94
N LEU A 89 -5.29 -11.24 -1.84
CA LEU A 89 -4.09 -11.94 -2.30
C LEU A 89 -3.69 -13.08 -1.35
N ALA A 90 -3.75 -12.86 -0.03
CA ALA A 90 -3.30 -13.85 0.95
C ALA A 90 -4.30 -15.01 1.12
N GLU A 91 -5.60 -14.74 1.10
CA GLU A 91 -6.66 -15.71 1.37
C GLU A 91 -7.31 -16.20 0.07
N GLY A 92 -7.65 -15.27 -0.84
CA GLY A 92 -8.30 -15.60 -2.11
C GLY A 92 -7.39 -16.32 -3.11
N LEU A 93 -6.08 -16.08 -3.03
CA LEU A 93 -5.07 -16.73 -3.88
C LEU A 93 -4.13 -17.64 -3.09
N ALA A 94 -4.60 -18.17 -1.95
CA ALA A 94 -3.81 -19.09 -1.13
C ALA A 94 -3.32 -20.30 -1.96
N GLY A 95 -2.01 -20.57 -1.91
CA GLY A 95 -1.37 -21.63 -2.70
C GLY A 95 -0.90 -21.21 -4.09
N ALA A 96 -1.33 -20.08 -4.62
CA ALA A 96 -0.77 -19.53 -5.87
C ALA A 96 0.61 -18.90 -5.61
N GLN A 97 1.50 -19.01 -6.60
CA GLN A 97 2.84 -18.42 -6.52
C GLN A 97 2.81 -17.01 -7.10
N PRO A 98 3.18 -15.96 -6.33
CA PRO A 98 3.28 -14.61 -6.86
C PRO A 98 4.38 -14.53 -7.93
N VAL A 99 4.08 -13.89 -9.06
CA VAL A 99 5.00 -13.69 -10.19
C VAL A 99 5.36 -12.21 -10.30
N ALA A 100 4.35 -11.35 -10.43
CA ALA A 100 4.53 -9.91 -10.60
C ALA A 100 3.30 -9.15 -10.10
N LEU A 101 3.50 -7.86 -9.87
CA LEU A 101 2.43 -6.93 -9.56
C LEU A 101 2.71 -5.61 -10.28
N ARG A 102 1.66 -5.03 -10.87
CA ARG A 102 1.64 -3.65 -11.35
C ARG A 102 0.45 -2.93 -10.73
N GLY A 103 0.60 -1.64 -10.43
CA GLY A 103 -0.53 -0.93 -9.82
C GLY A 103 -0.42 0.59 -9.90
N LEU A 104 -1.57 1.23 -9.75
CA LEU A 104 -1.70 2.67 -9.50
C LEU A 104 -2.00 2.81 -8.01
N LEU A 105 -0.96 3.09 -7.23
CA LEU A 105 -1.04 3.00 -5.76
C LEU A 105 -1.16 4.35 -5.07
N ASN A 106 -1.24 5.46 -5.82
CA ASN A 106 -1.42 6.79 -5.26
C ASN A 106 -2.55 7.53 -5.97
N ALA A 107 -3.61 7.86 -5.23
CA ALA A 107 -4.82 8.49 -5.74
C ALA A 107 -4.57 9.92 -6.24
N THR A 108 -3.73 10.69 -5.54
CA THR A 108 -3.38 12.07 -5.89
C THR A 108 -2.64 12.13 -7.22
N ALA A 109 -1.61 11.31 -7.39
CA ALA A 109 -0.84 11.25 -8.63
C ALA A 109 -1.71 10.79 -9.81
N ASN A 110 -2.58 9.79 -9.61
CA ASN A 110 -3.49 9.34 -10.65
C ASN A 110 -4.51 10.42 -11.03
N PHE A 111 -5.06 11.15 -10.05
CA PHE A 111 -5.96 12.28 -10.29
C PHE A 111 -5.29 13.36 -11.13
N ILE A 112 -4.09 13.80 -10.75
CA ILE A 112 -3.34 14.85 -11.47
C ILE A 112 -3.10 14.43 -12.92
N LEU A 113 -2.58 13.22 -13.16
CA LEU A 113 -2.32 12.72 -14.51
C LEU A 113 -3.62 12.56 -15.34
N SER A 114 -4.74 12.18 -14.70
CA SER A 114 -6.05 12.12 -15.36
C SER A 114 -6.50 13.52 -15.80
N ARG A 115 -6.36 14.56 -14.96
CA ARG A 115 -6.68 15.93 -15.31
C ARG A 115 -5.77 16.50 -16.41
N MET A 116 -4.50 16.11 -16.41
CA MET A 116 -3.59 16.47 -17.50
C MET A 116 -4.01 15.81 -18.83
N ALA A 117 -4.51 14.58 -18.80
CA ALA A 117 -5.06 13.90 -19.97
C ALA A 117 -6.33 14.58 -20.48
N ASP A 118 -7.09 15.25 -19.60
CA ASP A 118 -8.25 16.11 -19.96
C ASP A 118 -7.82 17.52 -20.44
N GLY A 119 -6.53 17.77 -20.66
CA GLY A 119 -5.98 19.03 -21.19
C GLY A 119 -5.64 20.10 -20.14
N ARG A 120 -5.66 19.77 -18.84
CA ARG A 120 -5.23 20.69 -17.79
C ARG A 120 -3.69 20.74 -17.72
N SER A 121 -3.15 21.88 -17.29
CA SER A 121 -1.74 21.93 -16.90
C SER A 121 -1.51 21.16 -15.60
N TYR A 122 -0.27 20.72 -15.35
CA TYR A 122 0.11 20.11 -14.06
C TYR A 122 -0.24 21.02 -12.88
N ALA A 123 0.05 22.33 -13.00
CA ALA A 123 -0.23 23.29 -11.92
C ALA A 123 -1.73 23.43 -11.63
N ASP A 124 -2.57 23.47 -12.67
CA ASP A 124 -4.04 23.56 -12.51
C ASP A 124 -4.60 22.28 -11.90
N ALA A 125 -4.11 21.11 -12.36
CA ALA A 125 -4.52 19.80 -11.85
C ALA A 125 -4.13 19.62 -10.37
N LEU A 126 -2.93 20.03 -9.98
CA LEU A 126 -2.48 20.03 -8.58
C LEU A 126 -3.32 20.98 -7.73
N ALA A 127 -3.56 22.21 -8.20
CA ALA A 127 -4.40 23.16 -7.47
C ALA A 127 -5.85 22.64 -7.30
N GLU A 128 -6.38 21.93 -8.31
CA GLU A 128 -7.69 21.25 -8.20
C GLU A 128 -7.67 20.14 -7.15
N ALA A 129 -6.63 19.30 -7.12
CA ALA A 129 -6.44 18.25 -6.12
C ALA A 129 -6.37 18.83 -4.70
N GLN A 130 -5.65 19.95 -4.51
CA GLN A 130 -5.56 20.63 -3.21
C GLN A 130 -6.91 21.22 -2.75
N ARG A 131 -7.65 21.87 -3.66
CA ARG A 131 -9.00 22.38 -3.35
C ARG A 131 -9.98 21.27 -2.99
N ALA A 132 -9.85 20.11 -3.61
CA ALA A 132 -10.66 18.93 -3.32
C ALA A 132 -10.22 18.16 -2.06
N GLY A 133 -9.16 18.60 -1.36
CA GLY A 133 -8.62 17.91 -0.18
C GLY A 133 -7.92 16.59 -0.50
N LEU A 134 -7.58 16.33 -1.76
CA LEU A 134 -6.87 15.12 -2.21
C LEU A 134 -5.35 15.26 -2.05
N ALA A 135 -4.83 16.48 -2.14
CA ALA A 135 -3.42 16.79 -1.95
C ALA A 135 -3.25 17.79 -0.80
N GLU A 136 -2.24 17.57 0.02
CA GLU A 136 -1.81 18.51 1.06
C GLU A 136 -1.12 19.73 0.44
N ARG A 137 -0.84 20.76 1.26
CA ARG A 137 -0.10 21.94 0.83
C ARG A 137 1.30 21.59 0.31
N ASP A 138 1.97 20.64 0.97
CA ASP A 138 3.18 20.00 0.47
C ASP A 138 2.81 18.60 -0.09
N PRO A 139 2.66 18.47 -1.41
CA PRO A 139 2.24 17.23 -2.03
C PRO A 139 3.40 16.26 -2.33
N ALA A 140 4.64 16.57 -1.90
CA ALA A 140 5.84 15.83 -2.30
C ALA A 140 5.73 14.31 -2.05
N ALA A 141 5.13 13.90 -0.94
CA ALA A 141 4.94 12.48 -0.63
C ALA A 141 4.17 11.73 -1.73
N ASP A 142 3.20 12.39 -2.36
CA ASP A 142 2.38 11.84 -3.43
C ASP A 142 3.05 12.00 -4.81
N VAL A 143 3.38 13.24 -5.17
CA VAL A 143 3.81 13.56 -6.55
C VAL A 143 5.23 13.11 -6.86
N GLU A 144 6.09 12.94 -5.85
CA GLU A 144 7.43 12.34 -5.99
C GLU A 144 7.40 10.81 -5.79
N GLY A 145 6.24 10.24 -5.47
CA GLY A 145 6.01 8.79 -5.42
C GLY A 145 6.42 8.10 -4.11
N HIS A 146 6.73 8.84 -3.05
CA HIS A 146 7.18 8.25 -1.78
C HIS A 146 6.10 7.41 -1.09
N ASP A 147 4.82 7.81 -1.16
CA ASP A 147 3.69 7.02 -0.67
C ASP A 147 3.58 5.68 -1.43
N ALA A 148 3.67 5.73 -2.76
CA ALA A 148 3.64 4.51 -3.58
C ALA A 148 4.84 3.60 -3.31
N VAL A 149 6.03 4.15 -3.04
CA VAL A 149 7.22 3.37 -2.62
C VAL A 149 6.95 2.60 -1.32
N ALA A 150 6.38 3.25 -0.31
CA ALA A 150 6.03 2.56 0.95
C ALA A 150 5.07 1.39 0.69
N LYS A 151 4.08 1.57 -0.17
CA LYS A 151 3.13 0.50 -0.55
C LYS A 151 3.80 -0.63 -1.33
N VAL A 152 4.75 -0.33 -2.23
CA VAL A 152 5.58 -1.35 -2.90
C VAL A 152 6.39 -2.17 -1.88
N MET A 153 6.99 -1.52 -0.88
CA MET A 153 7.73 -2.21 0.18
C MET A 153 6.81 -3.12 1.02
N ILE A 154 5.60 -2.66 1.36
CA ILE A 154 4.59 -3.46 2.07
C ILE A 154 4.20 -4.69 1.26
N LEU A 155 3.85 -4.50 -0.02
CA LEU A 155 3.46 -5.59 -0.92
C LEU A 155 4.61 -6.58 -1.12
N SER A 156 5.84 -6.10 -1.28
CA SER A 156 7.03 -6.96 -1.35
C SER A 156 7.17 -7.83 -0.10
N GLY A 157 7.02 -7.23 1.09
CA GLY A 157 7.13 -7.95 2.36
C GLY A 157 6.01 -8.95 2.60
N LEU A 158 4.76 -8.50 2.50
CA LEU A 158 3.60 -9.29 2.92
C LEU A 158 3.08 -10.25 1.85
N VAL A 159 3.28 -9.95 0.55
CA VAL A 159 2.79 -10.78 -0.56
C VAL A 159 3.92 -11.62 -1.16
N PHE A 160 5.09 -11.02 -1.42
CA PHE A 160 6.23 -11.72 -2.01
C PHE A 160 7.18 -12.32 -0.97
N GLY A 161 6.97 -12.06 0.32
CA GLY A 161 7.82 -12.56 1.41
C GLY A 161 9.25 -12.00 1.39
N ARG A 162 9.47 -10.84 0.74
CA ARG A 162 10.78 -10.21 0.55
C ARG A 162 10.76 -8.77 1.05
N GLN A 163 11.48 -8.48 2.12
CA GLN A 163 11.59 -7.11 2.62
C GLN A 163 12.52 -6.29 1.72
N LEU A 164 11.96 -5.37 0.95
CA LEU A 164 12.75 -4.37 0.23
C LEU A 164 13.15 -3.24 1.18
N ARG A 165 14.37 -2.71 0.98
CA ARG A 165 14.79 -1.43 1.55
C ARG A 165 14.41 -0.30 0.59
N ARG A 166 14.28 0.92 1.11
CA ARG A 166 13.88 2.11 0.34
C ARG A 166 14.78 2.32 -0.90
N GLU A 167 16.09 2.10 -0.74
CA GLU A 167 17.11 2.29 -1.78
C GLU A 167 17.04 1.24 -2.90
N GLN A 168 16.35 0.13 -2.66
CA GLN A 168 16.12 -0.92 -3.65
C GLN A 168 14.88 -0.66 -4.52
N VAL A 169 14.09 0.38 -4.20
CA VAL A 169 12.94 0.79 -5.00
C VAL A 169 13.31 2.02 -5.82
N THR A 170 13.42 1.87 -7.12
CA THR A 170 13.63 3.00 -8.03
C THR A 170 12.36 3.85 -8.07
N VAL A 171 12.51 5.16 -7.90
CA VAL A 171 11.38 6.09 -7.95
C VAL A 171 11.64 7.28 -8.86
N ARG A 172 10.62 7.65 -9.64
CA ARG A 172 10.54 8.89 -10.39
C ARG A 172 9.13 9.46 -10.23
N GLY A 173 9.02 10.68 -9.75
CA GLY A 173 7.76 11.40 -9.58
C GLY A 173 7.12 11.85 -10.90
N ILE A 174 5.98 12.55 -10.77
CA ILE A 174 5.20 13.04 -11.91
C ILE A 174 5.42 14.53 -12.18
N THR A 175 6.16 15.24 -11.36
CA THR A 175 6.35 16.72 -11.41
C THR A 175 6.99 17.19 -12.71
N ALA A 176 7.82 16.36 -13.34
CA ALA A 176 8.50 16.66 -14.60
C ALA A 176 7.66 16.31 -15.86
N ILE A 177 6.49 15.70 -15.70
CA ILE A 177 5.65 15.31 -16.83
C ILE A 177 5.02 16.55 -17.47
N THR A 178 5.21 16.69 -18.77
CA THR A 178 4.74 17.82 -19.57
C THR A 178 3.40 17.53 -20.25
N GLY A 179 2.65 18.58 -20.56
CA GLY A 179 1.43 18.44 -21.40
C GLY A 179 1.72 17.87 -22.78
N GLN A 180 2.92 18.10 -23.33
CA GLN A 180 3.32 17.55 -24.61
C GLN A 180 3.49 16.02 -24.52
N GLU A 181 4.11 15.48 -23.48
CA GLU A 181 4.23 14.03 -23.26
C GLU A 181 2.87 13.37 -23.09
N ILE A 182 1.94 14.03 -22.37
CA ILE A 182 0.56 13.57 -22.25
C ILE A 182 -0.14 13.52 -23.61
N ALA A 183 -0.05 14.59 -24.42
CA ALA A 183 -0.64 14.63 -25.75
C ALA A 183 -0.05 13.57 -26.70
N GLN A 184 1.26 13.36 -26.64
CA GLN A 184 1.94 12.29 -27.42
C GLN A 184 1.43 10.90 -27.01
N ALA A 185 1.28 10.64 -25.71
CA ALA A 185 0.76 9.37 -25.23
C ALA A 185 -0.69 9.11 -25.70
N LEU A 186 -1.54 10.13 -25.62
CA LEU A 186 -2.92 10.05 -26.12
C LEU A 186 -2.96 9.76 -27.63
N SER A 187 -2.13 10.47 -28.42
CA SER A 187 -2.04 10.27 -29.87
C SER A 187 -1.48 8.89 -30.23
N ALA A 188 -0.64 8.30 -29.38
CA ALA A 188 -0.09 6.95 -29.53
C ALA A 188 -1.03 5.83 -29.06
N GLY A 189 -2.27 6.16 -28.68
CA GLY A 189 -3.27 5.18 -28.25
C GLY A 189 -3.04 4.66 -26.82
N GLY A 190 -2.58 5.52 -25.92
CA GLY A 190 -2.40 5.18 -24.51
C GLY A 190 -2.46 6.39 -23.60
N ARG A 191 -1.98 6.23 -22.37
CA ARG A 191 -1.96 7.26 -21.33
C ARG A 191 -0.65 7.19 -20.55
N ILE A 192 -0.22 8.30 -19.96
CA ILE A 192 0.82 8.29 -18.93
C ILE A 192 0.14 8.00 -17.60
N LYS A 193 0.61 6.97 -16.90
CA LYS A 193 0.18 6.60 -15.55
C LYS A 193 1.39 6.49 -14.62
N HIS A 194 1.23 6.79 -13.34
CA HIS A 194 2.26 6.61 -12.33
C HIS A 194 2.19 5.17 -11.81
N VAL A 195 2.99 4.29 -12.42
CA VAL A 195 2.91 2.84 -12.22
C VAL A 195 3.91 2.38 -11.18
N ALA A 196 3.42 1.68 -10.17
CA ALA A 196 4.21 0.85 -9.28
C ALA A 196 4.37 -0.54 -9.91
N THR A 197 5.58 -1.07 -9.93
CA THR A 197 5.89 -2.41 -10.43
C THR A 197 6.68 -3.17 -9.38
N LEU A 198 6.34 -4.43 -9.17
CA LEU A 198 7.01 -5.36 -8.28
C LEU A 198 7.06 -6.73 -8.94
N GLY A 199 8.21 -7.39 -8.94
CA GLY A 199 8.36 -8.70 -9.55
C GLY A 199 9.71 -9.32 -9.26
N PHE A 200 9.83 -10.60 -9.57
CA PHE A 200 11.10 -11.32 -9.45
C PHE A 200 12.01 -11.02 -10.65
N GLU A 201 13.31 -10.85 -10.38
CA GLU A 201 14.32 -10.69 -11.41
C GLU A 201 14.89 -12.03 -11.85
N GLY A 202 15.22 -12.11 -13.14
CA GLY A 202 15.89 -13.26 -13.75
C GLY A 202 15.02 -14.50 -13.90
N PRO A 203 15.53 -15.51 -14.62
CA PRO A 203 14.83 -16.78 -14.82
C PRO A 203 14.52 -17.47 -13.49
N GLY A 204 13.26 -17.82 -13.27
CA GLY A 204 12.80 -18.50 -12.03
C GLY A 204 12.90 -17.67 -10.76
N GLY A 205 13.08 -16.34 -10.85
CA GLY A 205 13.14 -15.46 -9.69
C GLY A 205 14.46 -15.49 -8.90
N ALA A 206 15.53 -15.97 -9.52
CA ALA A 206 16.83 -16.14 -8.87
C ALA A 206 17.51 -14.81 -8.47
N GLY A 207 17.18 -13.69 -9.16
CA GLY A 207 17.75 -12.36 -8.91
C GLY A 207 17.12 -11.58 -7.73
N GLY A 208 16.12 -12.14 -7.07
CA GLY A 208 15.42 -11.45 -5.98
C GLY A 208 14.19 -10.67 -6.48
N VAL A 209 13.63 -9.83 -5.59
CA VAL A 209 12.48 -8.96 -5.92
C VAL A 209 12.97 -7.55 -6.18
N ASN A 210 12.46 -6.94 -7.25
CA ASN A 210 12.73 -5.57 -7.65
C ASN A 210 11.44 -4.74 -7.56
N GLY A 211 11.58 -3.50 -7.08
CA GLY A 211 10.49 -2.53 -6.97
C GLY A 211 10.77 -1.26 -7.76
N ARG A 212 9.75 -0.73 -8.45
CA ARG A 212 9.86 0.51 -9.20
C ARG A 212 8.55 1.30 -9.14
N VAL A 213 8.64 2.63 -9.06
CA VAL A 213 7.53 3.57 -9.11
C VAL A 213 7.90 4.68 -10.07
N GLN A 214 7.19 4.81 -11.19
CA GLN A 214 7.51 5.83 -12.19
C GLN A 214 6.35 6.10 -13.15
N PRO A 215 6.34 7.25 -13.85
CA PRO A 215 5.47 7.46 -14.98
C PRO A 215 5.79 6.47 -16.11
N GLU A 216 4.76 5.80 -16.62
CA GLU A 216 4.86 4.85 -17.73
C GLU A 216 3.79 5.15 -18.77
N PHE A 217 4.13 4.92 -20.05
CA PHE A 217 3.14 4.84 -21.11
C PHE A 217 2.36 3.52 -20.98
N VAL A 218 1.05 3.63 -20.82
CA VAL A 218 0.13 2.50 -20.67
C VAL A 218 -0.83 2.50 -21.86
N ARG A 219 -0.82 1.45 -22.64
CA ARG A 219 -1.68 1.30 -23.83
C ARG A 219 -3.15 1.22 -23.44
N HIS A 220 -4.06 1.60 -24.33
CA HIS A 220 -5.51 1.55 -24.07
C HIS A 220 -6.05 0.14 -23.76
N ASP A 221 -5.39 -0.90 -24.24
CA ASP A 221 -5.74 -2.29 -23.97
C ASP A 221 -5.17 -2.85 -22.64
N ASP A 222 -4.34 -2.08 -21.94
CA ASP A 222 -3.84 -2.43 -20.60
C ASP A 222 -4.92 -2.18 -19.53
N ARG A 223 -5.00 -3.07 -18.55
CA ARG A 223 -5.97 -3.01 -17.46
C ARG A 223 -5.89 -1.74 -16.60
N LEU A 224 -4.74 -1.08 -16.58
CA LEU A 224 -4.51 0.17 -15.82
C LEU A 224 -4.91 1.43 -16.61
N ALA A 225 -5.07 1.34 -17.93
CA ALA A 225 -5.29 2.51 -18.78
C ALA A 225 -6.59 3.27 -18.45
N GLY A 226 -7.66 2.55 -18.18
CA GLY A 226 -8.98 3.10 -17.85
C GLY A 226 -9.19 3.44 -16.38
N VAL A 227 -8.19 3.30 -15.53
CA VAL A 227 -8.30 3.63 -14.10
C VAL A 227 -7.98 5.10 -13.90
N ASP A 228 -9.00 5.95 -13.84
CA ASP A 228 -8.88 7.41 -13.79
C ASP A 228 -9.30 8.01 -12.45
N GLY A 229 -9.06 9.30 -12.28
CA GLY A 229 -9.40 10.07 -11.10
C GLY A 229 -8.66 9.60 -9.84
N THR A 230 -9.39 9.40 -8.76
CA THR A 230 -8.83 8.98 -7.46
C THR A 230 -8.77 7.47 -7.27
N ALA A 231 -9.18 6.70 -8.28
CA ALA A 231 -9.15 5.24 -8.19
C ALA A 231 -7.72 4.72 -8.16
N ASN A 232 -7.52 3.69 -7.34
CA ASN A 232 -6.30 2.89 -7.33
C ASN A 232 -6.59 1.52 -7.97
N ALA A 233 -5.55 0.86 -8.43
CA ALA A 233 -5.65 -0.48 -9.00
C ALA A 233 -4.40 -1.29 -8.73
N VAL A 234 -4.59 -2.60 -8.61
CA VAL A 234 -3.51 -3.60 -8.59
C VAL A 234 -3.84 -4.68 -9.61
N VAL A 235 -2.91 -4.93 -10.52
CA VAL A 235 -2.88 -6.10 -11.39
C VAL A 235 -1.85 -7.05 -10.83
N PHE A 236 -2.29 -8.15 -10.30
CA PHE A 236 -1.45 -9.18 -9.67
C PHE A 236 -1.38 -10.40 -10.58
N GLU A 237 -0.18 -10.86 -10.86
CA GLU A 237 0.07 -12.07 -11.63
C GLU A 237 0.55 -13.19 -10.72
N ALA A 238 -0.13 -14.34 -10.77
CA ALA A 238 0.17 -15.51 -9.95
C ALA A 238 0.03 -16.80 -10.76
N SER A 239 0.90 -17.75 -10.52
CA SER A 239 0.83 -19.08 -11.14
C SER A 239 0.07 -20.05 -10.20
N PRO A 240 -0.88 -20.86 -10.72
CA PRO A 240 -1.34 -21.00 -12.10
C PRO A 240 -2.53 -20.08 -12.48
N VAL A 241 -2.95 -19.17 -11.61
CA VAL A 241 -4.20 -18.38 -11.73
C VAL A 241 -4.15 -17.39 -12.91
N GLY A 242 -2.96 -16.87 -13.24
CA GLY A 242 -2.81 -15.77 -14.20
C GLY A 242 -3.03 -14.42 -13.54
N GLN A 243 -3.60 -13.45 -14.28
CA GLN A 243 -3.77 -12.08 -13.83
C GLN A 243 -5.12 -11.86 -13.12
N VAL A 244 -5.05 -11.34 -11.90
CA VAL A 244 -6.19 -10.83 -11.12
C VAL A 244 -6.06 -9.32 -11.00
N THR A 245 -7.15 -8.58 -11.22
CA THR A 245 -7.19 -7.12 -11.12
C THR A 245 -8.15 -6.70 -10.02
N ILE A 246 -7.67 -5.85 -9.11
CA ILE A 246 -8.47 -5.25 -8.04
C ILE A 246 -8.46 -3.74 -8.28
N ILE A 247 -9.63 -3.14 -8.40
CA ILE A 247 -9.81 -1.69 -8.58
C ILE A 247 -10.73 -1.20 -7.49
N GLY A 248 -10.36 -0.08 -6.88
CA GLY A 248 -11.18 0.54 -5.84
C GLY A 248 -10.60 1.87 -5.37
N PRO A 249 -11.26 2.53 -4.42
CA PRO A 249 -10.74 3.75 -3.82
C PRO A 249 -9.44 3.46 -3.05
N GLY A 250 -8.47 4.38 -3.18
CA GLY A 250 -7.13 4.20 -2.59
C GLY A 250 -6.85 5.05 -1.35
N ALA A 251 -7.75 5.98 -0.98
CA ALA A 251 -7.53 6.93 0.11
C ALA A 251 -8.85 7.42 0.70
N GLY A 252 -8.79 7.93 1.92
CA GLY A 252 -9.90 8.52 2.65
C GLY A 252 -10.00 7.99 4.08
N PRO A 253 -10.35 8.83 5.07
CA PRO A 253 -10.40 8.44 6.48
C PRO A 253 -11.45 7.36 6.75
N GLU A 254 -12.63 7.46 6.17
CA GLU A 254 -13.70 6.45 6.30
C GLU A 254 -13.27 5.10 5.72
N LEU A 255 -12.62 5.14 4.55
CA LEU A 255 -12.12 3.94 3.89
C LEU A 255 -10.97 3.30 4.66
N ALA A 256 -10.09 4.09 5.24
CA ALA A 256 -9.04 3.59 6.12
C ALA A 256 -9.63 2.93 7.37
N GLY A 257 -10.64 3.55 7.98
CA GLY A 257 -11.41 2.97 9.09
C GLY A 257 -12.10 1.66 8.70
N GLN A 258 -12.66 1.58 7.49
CA GLN A 258 -13.28 0.35 6.97
C GLN A 258 -12.26 -0.79 6.84
N GLY A 259 -11.06 -0.54 6.31
CA GLY A 259 -10.01 -1.54 6.21
C GLY A 259 -9.56 -2.06 7.59
N VAL A 260 -9.38 -1.15 8.55
CA VAL A 260 -9.09 -1.51 9.95
C VAL A 260 -10.22 -2.35 10.57
N LEU A 261 -11.48 -1.94 10.38
CA LEU A 261 -12.64 -2.68 10.89
C LEU A 261 -12.74 -4.08 10.29
N SER A 262 -12.50 -4.21 8.99
CA SER A 262 -12.47 -5.51 8.30
C SER A 262 -11.43 -6.46 8.93
N ASP A 263 -10.22 -5.95 9.19
CA ASP A 263 -9.17 -6.72 9.84
C ASP A 263 -9.52 -7.09 11.29
N ILE A 264 -10.14 -6.20 12.06
CA ILE A 264 -10.65 -6.48 13.42
C ILE A 264 -11.66 -7.63 13.39
N ILE A 265 -12.64 -7.56 12.48
CA ILE A 265 -13.66 -8.61 12.33
C ILE A 265 -13.01 -9.95 11.96
N ALA A 266 -12.04 -9.94 11.03
CA ALA A 266 -11.33 -11.16 10.63
C ALA A 266 -10.56 -11.80 11.78
N VAL A 267 -9.95 -11.01 12.67
CA VAL A 267 -9.27 -11.50 13.88
C VAL A 267 -10.28 -12.07 14.88
N ALA A 268 -11.39 -11.37 15.13
CA ALA A 268 -12.42 -11.79 16.09
C ALA A 268 -13.11 -13.09 15.64
N SER A 269 -13.43 -13.22 14.36
CA SER A 269 -14.10 -14.41 13.81
C SER A 269 -13.24 -15.68 13.91
N ARG A 270 -11.92 -15.56 13.75
CA ARG A 270 -11.01 -16.72 13.92
C ARG A 270 -10.93 -17.19 15.36
N ARG A 271 -11.00 -16.31 16.35
CA ARG A 271 -11.04 -16.67 17.78
C ARG A 271 -12.33 -17.37 18.15
N ALA A 272 -13.47 -16.91 17.63
CA ALA A 272 -14.77 -17.54 17.88
C ALA A 272 -14.92 -18.95 17.27
N GLY A 273 -14.23 -19.23 16.17
CA GLY A 273 -14.24 -20.58 15.53
C GLY A 273 -13.22 -21.56 16.12
N SER A 274 -12.38 -21.12 17.07
CA SER A 274 -11.38 -21.96 17.76
C SER A 274 -11.80 -22.38 19.16
N SER A 275 -13.01 -21.99 19.61
CA SER A 275 -13.70 -22.40 20.85
C SER A 275 -14.81 -23.37 20.48
#